data_0c57f75abfd077fabfe19ef1d26bdeb0
#
_entry.id   0c57f75abfd077fabfe19ef1d26bdeb0
#
_cell.length_a   1.000
_cell.length_b   1.000
_cell.length_c   1.000
_cell.angle_alpha   90.00
_cell.angle_beta   90.00
_cell.angle_gamma   90.00
#
_symmetry.space_group_name_H-M   'P 1'
#
loop_
_entity.id
_entity.type
_entity.pdbx_description
1 polymer ?
#
loop_
_entity_poly.entity_id
_entity_poly.type
_entity_poly.pdbx_seq_one_letter_code
_entity_poly.pdbx_strand_id
1 'polypeptide(L)'
;MTNHFISVFSLPSTMKKLTLKPRPLLVFVVVFASCTQKSSSGEDTHLGDLQHSFSISEKASASFDQGLLLLHSFEYDDANEAFQKAIEADSDELMAHWGLAMTHYRALWGLQDVEAGRKVIQAVGETKEARMAKAENQLEAAFWEGVEILYSEGELDERNQRYADHMAGVYEANPDNQEVAAFYALGLMWAGYTNQDNLNKSAEVTAGIIAENPTHPGALHYMIHANDDPEYAQIALTAADKYANVAPDASHALHMPSHIYVALGMWDKVVSSNIASYQASL
;
A
#
# COMPACT_ATOMS: atom_id res chain seq x y z
N MET A 1 -28.27 -54.94 -52.49
CA MET A 1 -29.71 -55.17 -52.33
C MET A 1 -30.15 -54.11 -51.33
N THR A 2 -30.92 -53.20 -51.60
CA THR A 2 -32.10 -52.68 -52.25
C THR A 2 -32.19 -51.25 -51.74
N ASN A 3 -32.05 -50.32 -52.59
CA ASN A 3 -32.96 -49.45 -53.34
C ASN A 3 -34.12 -48.77 -52.53
N HIS A 4 -34.23 -47.48 -52.79
CA HIS A 4 -35.41 -46.62 -52.98
C HIS A 4 -35.81 -45.76 -51.76
N PHE A 5 -36.24 -44.51 -51.87
CA PHE A 5 -36.87 -43.70 -52.98
C PHE A 5 -36.68 -42.21 -52.67
N ILE A 6 -36.49 -41.44 -53.73
CA ILE A 6 -36.58 -40.00 -53.82
C ILE A 6 -38.04 -39.58 -53.77
N SER A 7 -38.42 -38.59 -52.99
CA SER A 7 -39.69 -37.88 -53.15
C SER A 7 -39.45 -36.37 -53.20
N VAL A 8 -39.69 -35.85 -54.39
CA VAL A 8 -39.66 -34.43 -54.74
C VAL A 8 -41.02 -33.83 -54.35
N PHE A 9 -41.04 -32.80 -53.50
CA PHE A 9 -42.23 -31.96 -53.37
C PHE A 9 -41.90 -30.50 -53.72
N SER A 10 -42.74 -30.05 -54.67
CA SER A 10 -42.74 -28.77 -55.35
C SER A 10 -43.14 -27.60 -54.43
N LEU A 11 -42.48 -26.45 -54.59
CA LEU A 11 -42.80 -25.17 -53.99
C LEU A 11 -43.97 -24.47 -54.70
N PRO A 12 -44.82 -23.68 -54.00
CA PRO A 12 -45.50 -22.58 -54.61
C PRO A 12 -44.84 -21.24 -54.23
N SER A 13 -44.54 -20.50 -55.26
CA SER A 13 -44.07 -19.10 -55.18
C SER A 13 -45.18 -18.16 -54.76
N THR A 14 -44.99 -17.41 -53.69
CA THR A 14 -45.58 -16.07 -53.50
C THR A 14 -44.69 -15.21 -52.65
N MET A 15 -43.81 -14.45 -53.29
CA MET A 15 -43.02 -13.40 -52.65
C MET A 15 -43.91 -12.17 -52.41
N LYS A 16 -44.26 -11.91 -51.15
CA LYS A 16 -44.74 -10.56 -50.77
C LYS A 16 -43.51 -9.71 -50.41
N LYS A 17 -43.29 -8.65 -51.18
CA LYS A 17 -42.28 -7.63 -50.93
C LYS A 17 -42.62 -6.89 -49.62
N LEU A 18 -41.82 -7.11 -48.57
CA LEU A 18 -41.89 -6.36 -47.34
C LEU A 18 -40.97 -5.13 -47.49
N THR A 19 -41.55 -3.96 -47.66
CA THR A 19 -40.80 -2.70 -47.65
C THR A 19 -40.51 -2.30 -46.20
N LEU A 20 -39.28 -2.54 -45.72
CA LEU A 20 -38.81 -1.99 -44.46
C LEU A 20 -38.46 -0.52 -44.65
N LYS A 21 -39.17 0.38 -43.95
CA LYS A 21 -38.74 1.77 -43.79
C LYS A 21 -37.55 1.83 -42.83
N PRO A 22 -36.47 2.55 -43.17
CA PRO A 22 -35.33 2.71 -42.24
C PRO A 22 -35.76 3.55 -41.03
N ARG A 23 -35.72 2.98 -39.85
CA ARG A 23 -35.75 3.70 -38.57
C ARG A 23 -34.33 4.17 -38.25
N PRO A 24 -34.12 5.45 -37.88
CA PRO A 24 -32.83 5.88 -37.45
C PRO A 24 -32.50 5.21 -36.11
N LEU A 25 -31.42 4.43 -36.11
CA LEU A 25 -30.82 3.85 -34.88
C LEU A 25 -30.10 4.98 -34.17
N LEU A 26 -30.71 5.53 -33.12
CA LEU A 26 -30.03 6.45 -32.22
C LEU A 26 -29.02 5.63 -31.40
N VAL A 27 -27.76 5.66 -31.79
CA VAL A 27 -26.66 5.10 -31.00
C VAL A 27 -26.38 6.09 -29.86
N PHE A 28 -26.86 5.77 -28.66
CA PHE A 28 -26.41 6.46 -27.45
C PHE A 28 -24.97 5.98 -27.14
N VAL A 29 -24.00 6.79 -27.51
CA VAL A 29 -22.62 6.62 -27.01
C VAL A 29 -22.62 7.16 -25.61
N VAL A 30 -22.71 6.25 -24.63
CA VAL A 30 -22.42 6.57 -23.24
C VAL A 30 -20.90 6.63 -23.11
N VAL A 31 -20.36 7.85 -23.16
CA VAL A 31 -18.97 8.10 -22.81
C VAL A 31 -18.89 7.99 -21.30
N PHE A 32 -18.39 6.86 -20.80
CA PHE A 32 -17.90 6.79 -19.44
C PHE A 32 -16.62 7.65 -19.37
N ALA A 33 -16.78 8.89 -18.95
CA ALA A 33 -15.66 9.68 -18.48
C ALA A 33 -15.20 9.06 -17.17
N SER A 34 -14.23 8.14 -17.26
CA SER A 34 -13.45 7.73 -16.12
C SER A 34 -12.64 8.96 -15.69
N CYS A 35 -13.14 9.70 -14.70
CA CYS A 35 -12.32 10.68 -14.01
C CYS A 35 -11.28 9.91 -13.20
N THR A 36 -10.15 9.63 -13.80
CA THR A 36 -8.93 9.45 -13.03
C THR A 36 -8.64 10.80 -12.40
N GLN A 37 -8.97 10.94 -11.13
CA GLN A 37 -8.55 12.05 -10.30
C GLN A 37 -7.02 11.96 -10.21
N LYS A 38 -6.34 12.78 -11.02
CA LYS A 38 -4.94 13.06 -10.80
C LYS A 38 -4.87 13.94 -9.57
N SER A 39 -4.41 13.39 -8.46
CA SER A 39 -4.01 14.15 -7.29
C SER A 39 -2.96 15.17 -7.73
N SER A 40 -3.28 16.45 -7.63
CA SER A 40 -2.32 17.53 -7.88
C SER A 40 -1.54 17.76 -6.60
N SER A 41 -0.50 16.97 -6.35
CA SER A 41 0.49 17.26 -5.32
C SER A 41 1.33 18.47 -5.74
N GLY A 42 1.37 19.49 -4.89
CA GLY A 42 2.36 20.56 -5.01
C GLY A 42 3.75 19.99 -4.72
N GLU A 43 4.71 20.37 -5.57
CA GLU A 43 6.07 19.84 -5.71
C GLU A 43 6.10 18.36 -6.10
N ASP A 44 6.70 18.09 -7.27
CA ASP A 44 6.89 16.72 -7.81
C ASP A 44 7.87 15.95 -6.91
N THR A 45 7.42 15.43 -5.78
CA THR A 45 8.22 14.51 -4.97
C THR A 45 8.17 13.12 -5.59
N HIS A 46 9.35 12.58 -5.89
CA HIS A 46 9.48 11.24 -6.47
C HIS A 46 9.62 10.21 -5.34
N LEU A 47 8.50 9.84 -4.72
CA LEU A 47 8.43 8.90 -3.59
C LEU A 47 7.74 7.57 -3.94
N GLY A 48 7.34 7.39 -5.20
CA GLY A 48 6.56 6.24 -5.68
C GLY A 48 5.06 6.55 -5.82
N ASP A 49 4.26 5.51 -6.08
CA ASP A 49 2.83 5.63 -6.30
C ASP A 49 2.06 4.77 -5.30
N LEU A 50 1.03 5.35 -4.68
CA LEU A 50 0.11 4.69 -3.77
C LEU A 50 -1.32 4.70 -4.31
N GLN A 51 -2.09 3.68 -3.92
CA GLN A 51 -3.54 3.64 -4.10
C GLN A 51 -4.16 3.22 -2.77
N HIS A 52 -4.64 4.17 -2.00
CA HIS A 52 -5.34 3.89 -0.75
C HIS A 52 -6.85 4.11 -0.87
N SER A 53 -7.60 3.49 0.05
CA SER A 53 -9.07 3.56 0.13
C SER A 53 -9.54 4.32 1.38
N PHE A 54 -8.67 5.15 1.98
CA PHE A 54 -9.04 6.00 3.09
C PHE A 54 -9.83 7.21 2.62
N SER A 55 -10.83 7.62 3.39
CA SER A 55 -11.66 8.79 3.13
C SER A 55 -10.97 10.04 3.66
N ILE A 56 -10.02 10.58 2.89
CA ILE A 56 -9.27 11.75 3.32
C ILE A 56 -9.93 13.02 2.79
N SER A 57 -10.10 14.01 3.65
CA SER A 57 -10.65 15.31 3.26
C SER A 57 -9.76 16.00 2.22
N GLU A 58 -10.36 16.72 1.27
CA GLU A 58 -9.66 17.41 0.19
C GLU A 58 -8.53 18.32 0.70
N LYS A 59 -8.73 18.96 1.88
CA LYS A 59 -7.75 19.86 2.49
C LYS A 59 -6.50 19.12 2.99
N ALA A 60 -6.67 17.91 3.52
CA ALA A 60 -5.60 17.13 4.14
C ALA A 60 -4.90 16.18 3.15
N SER A 61 -5.56 15.84 2.03
CA SER A 61 -5.18 14.77 1.11
C SER A 61 -3.73 14.87 0.66
N ALA A 62 -3.30 16.00 0.13
CA ALA A 62 -1.92 16.13 -0.41
C ALA A 62 -0.85 15.87 0.67
N SER A 63 -1.04 16.41 1.88
CA SER A 63 -0.10 16.22 2.99
C SER A 63 -0.18 14.82 3.56
N PHE A 64 -1.38 14.21 3.60
CA PHE A 64 -1.57 12.82 4.00
C PHE A 64 -0.87 11.84 3.05
N ASP A 65 -1.08 12.00 1.73
CA ASP A 65 -0.47 11.14 0.71
C ASP A 65 1.05 11.23 0.76
N GLN A 66 1.61 12.43 0.91
CA GLN A 66 3.04 12.63 1.12
C GLN A 66 3.53 11.93 2.39
N GLY A 67 2.81 12.09 3.51
CA GLY A 67 3.14 11.44 4.76
C GLY A 67 3.14 9.92 4.66
N LEU A 68 2.18 9.34 3.95
CA LEU A 68 2.07 7.90 3.77
C LEU A 68 3.23 7.33 2.90
N LEU A 69 3.58 8.03 1.81
CA LEU A 69 4.74 7.69 0.97
C LEU A 69 6.06 7.72 1.76
N LEU A 70 6.27 8.76 2.56
CA LEU A 70 7.44 8.92 3.43
C LEU A 70 7.47 7.86 4.54
N LEU A 71 6.31 7.53 5.12
CA LEU A 71 6.19 6.49 6.14
C LEU A 71 6.59 5.12 5.58
N HIS A 72 6.16 4.77 4.37
CA HIS A 72 6.59 3.54 3.69
C HIS A 72 8.09 3.50 3.41
N SER A 73 8.70 4.65 3.23
CA SER A 73 10.15 4.77 3.01
C SER A 73 10.95 4.93 4.33
N PHE A 74 10.29 4.85 5.50
CA PHE A 74 10.88 5.07 6.82
C PHE A 74 11.56 6.43 7.02
N GLU A 75 11.19 7.43 6.21
CA GLU A 75 11.53 8.83 6.43
C GLU A 75 10.61 9.40 7.53
N TYR A 76 10.78 8.88 8.75
CA TYR A 76 9.84 9.08 9.84
C TYR A 76 9.68 10.53 10.28
N ASP A 77 10.75 11.32 10.22
CA ASP A 77 10.72 12.72 10.66
C ASP A 77 9.97 13.58 9.65
N ASP A 78 10.22 13.37 8.34
CA ASP A 78 9.51 14.05 7.26
C ASP A 78 8.04 13.60 7.15
N ALA A 79 7.77 12.28 7.36
CA ALA A 79 6.41 11.76 7.45
C ALA A 79 5.63 12.40 8.61
N ASN A 80 6.30 12.60 9.76
CA ASN A 80 5.72 13.26 10.93
C ASN A 80 5.29 14.70 10.58
N GLU A 81 6.16 15.47 9.92
CA GLU A 81 5.83 16.82 9.48
C GLU A 81 4.67 16.84 8.48
N ALA A 82 4.63 15.90 7.55
CA ALA A 82 3.58 15.82 6.55
C ALA A 82 2.22 15.49 7.20
N PHE A 83 2.17 14.54 8.13
CA PHE A 83 0.94 14.23 8.86
C PHE A 83 0.51 15.38 9.79
N GLN A 84 1.44 16.10 10.40
CA GLN A 84 1.10 17.31 11.16
C GLN A 84 0.44 18.38 10.28
N LYS A 85 0.97 18.62 9.06
CA LYS A 85 0.35 19.52 8.08
C LYS A 85 -1.05 19.06 7.68
N ALA A 86 -1.26 17.75 7.53
CA ALA A 86 -2.60 17.20 7.25
C ALA A 86 -3.57 17.48 8.41
N ILE A 87 -3.14 17.31 9.67
CA ILE A 87 -3.92 17.63 10.87
C ILE A 87 -4.17 19.14 11.01
N GLU A 88 -3.19 19.99 10.67
CA GLU A 88 -3.38 21.45 10.65
C GLU A 88 -4.42 21.88 9.61
N ALA A 89 -4.47 21.19 8.46
CA ALA A 89 -5.48 21.45 7.43
C ALA A 89 -6.86 20.94 7.83
N ASP A 90 -6.94 19.79 8.49
CA ASP A 90 -8.17 19.21 9.01
C ASP A 90 -7.92 18.45 10.33
N SER A 91 -8.25 19.09 11.44
CA SER A 91 -7.98 18.55 12.79
C SER A 91 -8.83 17.32 13.15
N ASP A 92 -9.90 17.05 12.42
CA ASP A 92 -10.77 15.88 12.60
C ASP A 92 -10.39 14.69 11.70
N GLU A 93 -9.35 14.85 10.86
CA GLU A 93 -8.87 13.78 9.96
C GLU A 93 -8.21 12.64 10.73
N LEU A 94 -8.97 11.58 10.99
CA LEU A 94 -8.53 10.45 11.80
C LEU A 94 -7.28 9.79 11.25
N MET A 95 -7.21 9.60 9.93
CA MET A 95 -6.09 8.88 9.32
C MET A 95 -4.79 9.69 9.34
N ALA A 96 -4.86 11.02 9.39
CA ALA A 96 -3.68 11.84 9.62
C ALA A 96 -3.11 11.66 11.04
N HIS A 97 -3.97 11.55 12.05
CA HIS A 97 -3.56 11.18 13.40
C HIS A 97 -3.02 9.76 13.50
N TRP A 98 -3.63 8.80 12.76
CA TRP A 98 -3.09 7.45 12.62
C TRP A 98 -1.66 7.47 12.07
N GLY A 99 -1.44 8.16 10.95
CA GLY A 99 -0.13 8.27 10.34
C GLY A 99 0.90 8.92 11.27
N LEU A 100 0.52 10.00 11.95
CA LEU A 100 1.36 10.66 12.95
C LEU A 100 1.74 9.70 14.10
N ALA A 101 0.80 8.90 14.62
CA ALA A 101 1.11 7.91 15.63
C ALA A 101 2.07 6.82 15.10
N MET A 102 1.92 6.40 13.84
CA MET A 102 2.81 5.42 13.21
C MET A 102 4.25 5.93 13.10
N THR A 103 4.50 7.22 12.93
CA THR A 103 5.88 7.77 12.87
C THR A 103 6.66 7.62 14.18
N HIS A 104 5.98 7.46 15.31
CA HIS A 104 6.59 7.20 16.61
C HIS A 104 6.86 5.70 16.87
N TYR A 105 6.50 4.82 15.91
CA TYR A 105 6.66 3.38 16.01
C TYR A 105 7.68 2.86 15.00
N ARG A 106 8.95 2.77 15.41
CA ARG A 106 10.10 2.38 14.58
C ARG A 106 10.58 0.97 14.99
N ALA A 107 9.66 -0.02 14.94
CA ALA A 107 9.86 -1.32 15.55
C ALA A 107 11.02 -2.12 14.94
N LEU A 108 11.29 -2.03 13.63
CA LEU A 108 12.44 -2.70 13.01
C LEU A 108 13.80 -2.20 13.56
N TRP A 109 13.83 -1.00 14.10
CA TRP A 109 15.02 -0.44 14.76
C TRP A 109 14.98 -0.62 16.29
N GLY A 110 13.97 -1.31 16.83
CA GLY A 110 13.78 -1.48 18.26
C GLY A 110 13.47 -0.16 18.99
N LEU A 111 13.00 0.86 18.26
CA LEU A 111 12.72 2.18 18.79
C LEU A 111 11.22 2.46 18.81
N GLN A 112 10.73 2.98 19.92
CA GLN A 112 9.36 3.43 20.08
C GLN A 112 9.29 4.59 21.06
N ASP A 113 8.66 5.70 20.66
CA ASP A 113 8.28 6.76 21.58
C ASP A 113 6.83 6.55 22.02
N VAL A 114 6.66 5.73 23.06
CA VAL A 114 5.33 5.37 23.60
C VAL A 114 4.58 6.59 24.09
N GLU A 115 5.30 7.54 24.72
CA GLU A 115 4.68 8.74 25.29
C GLU A 115 4.15 9.66 24.18
N ALA A 116 4.96 9.91 23.15
CA ALA A 116 4.54 10.73 22.02
C ALA A 116 3.37 10.10 21.26
N GLY A 117 3.44 8.80 20.95
CA GLY A 117 2.35 8.11 20.26
C GLY A 117 1.04 8.11 21.06
N ARG A 118 1.10 7.87 22.38
CA ARG A 118 -0.07 7.95 23.27
C ARG A 118 -0.67 9.37 23.34
N LYS A 119 0.15 10.40 23.28
CA LYS A 119 -0.34 11.80 23.20
C LYS A 119 -1.12 12.06 21.91
N VAL A 120 -0.63 11.55 20.77
CA VAL A 120 -1.35 11.63 19.49
C VAL A 120 -2.72 10.95 19.60
N ILE A 121 -2.76 9.73 20.13
CA ILE A 121 -4.00 8.97 20.32
C ILE A 121 -4.99 9.72 21.23
N GLN A 122 -4.51 10.23 22.35
CA GLN A 122 -5.34 10.96 23.31
C GLN A 122 -5.90 12.30 22.75
N ALA A 123 -5.17 12.94 21.83
CA ALA A 123 -5.64 14.15 21.16
C ALA A 123 -6.89 13.91 20.30
N VAL A 124 -7.09 12.69 19.78
CA VAL A 124 -8.27 12.33 19.00
C VAL A 124 -9.52 12.18 19.86
N GLY A 125 -9.38 11.71 21.10
CA GLY A 125 -10.51 11.54 22.03
C GLY A 125 -10.09 10.87 23.34
N GLU A 126 -10.85 11.14 24.42
CA GLU A 126 -10.52 10.64 25.77
C GLU A 126 -10.66 9.12 25.91
N THR A 127 -11.66 8.51 25.24
CA THR A 127 -11.90 7.07 25.32
C THR A 127 -11.71 6.41 23.95
N LYS A 128 -11.38 5.12 23.98
CA LYS A 128 -11.23 4.32 22.74
C LYS A 128 -12.52 4.38 21.90
N GLU A 129 -13.69 4.25 22.53
CA GLU A 129 -14.97 4.31 21.84
C GLU A 129 -15.19 5.65 21.13
N ALA A 130 -14.80 6.77 21.78
CA ALA A 130 -14.91 8.09 21.18
C ALA A 130 -13.97 8.28 19.98
N ARG A 131 -12.78 7.69 20.05
CA ARG A 131 -11.82 7.71 18.94
C ARG A 131 -12.27 6.83 17.78
N MET A 132 -12.69 5.59 18.07
CA MET A 132 -13.22 4.65 17.08
C MET A 132 -14.46 5.19 16.34
N ALA A 133 -15.29 6.00 17.01
CA ALA A 133 -16.48 6.59 16.41
C ALA A 133 -16.15 7.70 15.37
N LYS A 134 -14.90 8.13 15.25
CA LYS A 134 -14.44 9.09 14.24
C LYS A 134 -14.08 8.43 12.90
N ALA A 135 -13.91 7.11 12.86
CA ALA A 135 -13.65 6.41 11.62
C ALA A 135 -14.86 6.51 10.67
N GLU A 136 -14.62 6.90 9.44
CA GLU A 136 -15.68 7.07 8.44
C GLU A 136 -16.16 5.74 7.84
N ASN A 137 -15.29 4.71 7.91
CA ASN A 137 -15.57 3.38 7.38
C ASN A 137 -14.86 2.29 8.20
N GLN A 138 -15.18 1.02 7.89
CA GLN A 138 -14.63 -0.13 8.60
C GLN A 138 -13.11 -0.29 8.41
N LEU A 139 -12.58 0.11 7.27
CA LEU A 139 -11.14 0.04 6.99
C LEU A 139 -10.37 0.99 7.90
N GLU A 140 -10.79 2.24 7.99
CA GLU A 140 -10.18 3.23 8.89
C GLU A 140 -10.28 2.81 10.35
N ALA A 141 -11.45 2.27 10.76
CA ALA A 141 -11.61 1.72 12.10
C ALA A 141 -10.61 0.58 12.37
N ALA A 142 -10.34 -0.29 11.40
CA ALA A 142 -9.38 -1.36 11.53
C ALA A 142 -7.92 -0.85 11.63
N PHE A 143 -7.55 0.14 10.84
CA PHE A 143 -6.22 0.77 10.93
C PHE A 143 -6.04 1.51 12.26
N TRP A 144 -7.07 2.23 12.72
CA TRP A 144 -7.05 2.88 14.03
C TRP A 144 -6.95 1.88 15.19
N GLU A 145 -7.69 0.77 15.14
CA GLU A 145 -7.56 -0.33 16.12
C GLU A 145 -6.13 -0.87 16.18
N GLY A 146 -5.46 -0.97 15.02
CA GLY A 146 -4.05 -1.35 14.95
C GLY A 146 -3.15 -0.41 15.77
N VAL A 147 -3.35 0.91 15.67
CA VAL A 147 -2.61 1.89 16.49
C VAL A 147 -2.93 1.75 17.97
N GLU A 148 -4.20 1.56 18.35
CA GLU A 148 -4.58 1.31 19.75
C GLU A 148 -3.87 0.07 20.33
N ILE A 149 -3.66 -0.97 19.51
CA ILE A 149 -2.91 -2.18 19.89
C ILE A 149 -1.44 -1.86 20.09
N LEU A 150 -0.80 -1.15 19.15
CA LEU A 150 0.63 -0.82 19.21
C LEU A 150 0.98 0.01 20.46
N TYR A 151 0.07 0.84 20.93
CA TYR A 151 0.27 1.72 22.09
C TYR A 151 -0.43 1.24 23.37
N SER A 152 -1.01 0.02 23.37
CA SER A 152 -1.63 -0.60 24.54
C SER A 152 -0.60 -1.02 25.59
N GLU A 153 -1.07 -1.60 26.70
CA GLU A 153 -0.19 -2.16 27.73
C GLU A 153 0.47 -3.47 27.26
N GLY A 154 1.60 -3.82 27.86
CA GLY A 154 2.38 -5.02 27.57
C GLY A 154 3.75 -4.69 26.97
N GLU A 155 4.57 -5.73 26.82
CA GLU A 155 5.89 -5.61 26.23
C GLU A 155 5.82 -5.36 24.71
N LEU A 156 6.91 -4.82 24.13
CA LEU A 156 6.98 -4.50 22.71
C LEU A 156 6.63 -5.69 21.81
N ASP A 157 7.24 -6.85 22.07
CA ASP A 157 7.03 -8.06 21.27
C ASP A 157 5.59 -8.57 21.34
N GLU A 158 4.93 -8.45 22.51
CA GLU A 158 3.53 -8.81 22.68
C GLU A 158 2.61 -7.88 21.88
N ARG A 159 2.90 -6.57 21.84
CA ARG A 159 2.13 -5.60 21.06
C ARG A 159 2.34 -5.83 19.57
N ASN A 160 3.56 -6.10 19.13
CA ASN A 160 3.89 -6.46 17.75
C ASN A 160 3.11 -7.70 17.29
N GLN A 161 3.09 -8.75 18.12
CA GLN A 161 2.35 -9.97 17.78
C GLN A 161 0.85 -9.70 17.66
N ARG A 162 0.27 -8.98 18.64
CA ARG A 162 -1.15 -8.62 18.57
C ARG A 162 -1.50 -7.76 17.35
N TYR A 163 -0.60 -6.86 16.95
CA TYR A 163 -0.76 -6.07 15.73
C TYR A 163 -0.74 -6.95 14.48
N ALA A 164 0.23 -7.86 14.38
CA ALA A 164 0.31 -8.78 13.25
C ALA A 164 -0.93 -9.68 13.15
N ASP A 165 -1.41 -10.22 14.28
CA ASP A 165 -2.63 -11.03 14.33
C ASP A 165 -3.88 -10.24 13.91
N HIS A 166 -3.99 -8.98 14.36
CA HIS A 166 -5.05 -8.08 13.97
C HIS A 166 -5.00 -7.79 12.45
N MET A 167 -3.83 -7.39 11.93
CA MET A 167 -3.68 -7.09 10.51
C MET A 167 -3.85 -8.32 9.62
N ALA A 168 -3.58 -9.53 10.11
CA ALA A 168 -3.91 -10.77 9.40
C ALA A 168 -5.42 -10.89 9.14
N GLY A 169 -6.25 -10.63 10.15
CA GLY A 169 -7.72 -10.64 10.00
C GLY A 169 -8.21 -9.51 9.07
N VAL A 170 -7.58 -8.33 9.13
CA VAL A 170 -7.90 -7.21 8.22
C VAL A 170 -7.54 -7.58 6.77
N TYR A 171 -6.40 -8.23 6.56
CA TYR A 171 -5.96 -8.70 5.24
C TYR A 171 -6.87 -9.79 4.67
N GLU A 172 -7.30 -10.75 5.48
CA GLU A 172 -8.27 -11.78 5.06
C GLU A 172 -9.61 -11.17 4.61
N ALA A 173 -10.03 -10.09 5.26
CA ALA A 173 -11.26 -9.37 4.92
C ALA A 173 -11.12 -8.43 3.71
N ASN A 174 -9.89 -8.01 3.36
CA ASN A 174 -9.60 -7.03 2.32
C ASN A 174 -8.39 -7.47 1.46
N PRO A 175 -8.43 -8.65 0.81
CA PRO A 175 -7.25 -9.24 0.17
C PRO A 175 -6.68 -8.43 -1.01
N ASP A 176 -7.50 -7.60 -1.65
CA ASP A 176 -7.13 -6.79 -2.81
C ASP A 176 -6.68 -5.36 -2.42
N ASN A 177 -6.65 -5.04 -1.11
CA ASN A 177 -6.24 -3.72 -0.66
C ASN A 177 -4.73 -3.67 -0.40
N GLN A 178 -4.01 -2.87 -1.20
CA GLN A 178 -2.55 -2.82 -1.17
C GLN A 178 -1.99 -2.26 0.15
N GLU A 179 -2.65 -1.26 0.76
CA GLU A 179 -2.22 -0.72 2.04
C GLU A 179 -2.41 -1.71 3.19
N VAL A 180 -3.54 -2.43 3.20
CA VAL A 180 -3.76 -3.51 4.17
C VAL A 180 -2.68 -4.58 4.03
N ALA A 181 -2.38 -5.01 2.81
CA ALA A 181 -1.34 -5.98 2.53
C ALA A 181 0.05 -5.48 2.96
N ALA A 182 0.39 -4.21 2.68
CA ALA A 182 1.67 -3.61 3.05
C ALA A 182 1.85 -3.53 4.57
N PHE A 183 0.85 -3.03 5.31
CA PHE A 183 0.94 -2.94 6.77
C PHE A 183 0.82 -4.32 7.46
N TYR A 184 0.16 -5.30 6.85
CA TYR A 184 0.23 -6.68 7.31
C TYR A 184 1.65 -7.27 7.14
N ALA A 185 2.26 -7.09 5.96
CA ALA A 185 3.62 -7.54 5.71
C ALA A 185 4.63 -6.90 6.69
N LEU A 186 4.47 -5.61 6.98
CA LEU A 186 5.28 -4.89 7.98
C LEU A 186 5.04 -5.44 9.39
N GLY A 187 3.79 -5.69 9.76
CA GLY A 187 3.42 -6.25 11.06
C GLY A 187 4.01 -7.64 11.30
N LEU A 188 4.08 -8.49 10.27
CA LEU A 188 4.74 -9.80 10.34
C LEU A 188 6.23 -9.66 10.68
N MET A 189 6.93 -8.69 10.09
CA MET A 189 8.33 -8.42 10.40
C MET A 189 8.51 -7.88 11.83
N TRP A 190 7.61 -7.03 12.31
CA TRP A 190 7.62 -6.54 13.69
C TRP A 190 7.42 -7.65 14.71
N ALA A 191 6.49 -8.59 14.42
CA ALA A 191 6.20 -9.72 15.31
C ALA A 191 7.33 -10.76 15.40
N GLY A 192 8.26 -10.76 14.43
CA GLY A 192 9.35 -11.73 14.46
C GLY A 192 10.35 -11.56 13.32
N TYR A 193 11.21 -10.57 13.41
CA TYR A 193 12.26 -10.33 12.40
C TYR A 193 13.28 -11.48 12.28
N THR A 194 13.35 -12.37 13.27
CA THR A 194 14.14 -13.61 13.21
C THR A 194 13.31 -14.85 12.92
N ASN A 195 12.00 -14.70 12.73
CA ASN A 195 11.11 -15.79 12.39
C ASN A 195 11.00 -15.91 10.86
N GLN A 196 11.63 -16.95 10.29
CA GLN A 196 11.67 -17.14 8.85
C GLN A 196 10.29 -17.33 8.21
N ASP A 197 9.33 -17.92 8.92
CA ASP A 197 7.97 -18.09 8.40
C ASP A 197 7.27 -16.73 8.24
N ASN A 198 7.46 -15.81 9.20
CA ASN A 198 6.95 -14.44 9.10
C ASN A 198 7.59 -13.68 7.96
N LEU A 199 8.92 -13.80 7.78
CA LEU A 199 9.64 -13.15 6.69
C LEU A 199 9.21 -13.71 5.32
N ASN A 200 9.07 -15.02 5.19
CA ASN A 200 8.58 -15.65 3.96
C ASN A 200 7.17 -15.19 3.62
N LYS A 201 6.28 -15.10 4.62
CA LYS A 201 4.91 -14.62 4.40
C LYS A 201 4.88 -13.14 4.04
N SER A 202 5.70 -12.30 4.67
CA SER A 202 5.86 -10.89 4.30
C SER A 202 6.35 -10.75 2.85
N ALA A 203 7.34 -11.54 2.43
CA ALA A 203 7.83 -11.56 1.04
C ALA A 203 6.74 -12.00 0.05
N GLU A 204 5.94 -13.02 0.38
CA GLU A 204 4.81 -13.47 -0.45
C GLU A 204 3.77 -12.35 -0.65
N VAL A 205 3.37 -11.71 0.45
CA VAL A 205 2.36 -10.62 0.43
C VAL A 205 2.86 -9.42 -0.38
N THR A 206 4.11 -9.00 -0.14
CA THR A 206 4.71 -7.87 -0.88
C THR A 206 4.91 -8.18 -2.35
N ALA A 207 5.23 -9.43 -2.73
CA ALA A 207 5.30 -9.86 -4.12
C ALA A 207 3.95 -9.70 -4.84
N GLY A 208 2.84 -9.96 -4.16
CA GLY A 208 1.48 -9.72 -4.68
C GLY A 208 1.26 -8.24 -5.01
N ILE A 209 1.61 -7.34 -4.09
CA ILE A 209 1.50 -5.89 -4.31
C ILE A 209 2.38 -5.45 -5.50
N ILE A 210 3.65 -5.89 -5.55
CA ILE A 210 4.60 -5.51 -6.62
C ILE A 210 4.11 -5.99 -8.01
N ALA A 211 3.38 -7.10 -8.08
CA ALA A 211 2.84 -7.62 -9.33
C ALA A 211 1.75 -6.70 -9.90
N GLU A 212 0.96 -6.04 -9.06
CA GLU A 212 -0.12 -5.13 -9.44
C GLU A 212 0.35 -3.67 -9.52
N ASN A 213 1.16 -3.24 -8.55
CA ASN A 213 1.73 -1.90 -8.45
C ASN A 213 3.26 -2.00 -8.29
N PRO A 214 4.03 -2.04 -9.38
CA PRO A 214 5.48 -2.19 -9.34
C PRO A 214 6.23 -0.96 -8.83
N THR A 215 5.53 0.13 -8.52
CA THR A 215 6.06 1.40 -7.99
C THR A 215 5.60 1.69 -6.57
N HIS A 216 4.94 0.74 -5.90
CA HIS A 216 4.54 0.86 -4.50
C HIS A 216 5.77 0.85 -3.58
N PRO A 217 6.13 1.99 -2.92
CA PRO A 217 7.39 2.12 -2.19
C PRO A 217 7.48 1.13 -1.02
N GLY A 218 6.39 1.00 -0.23
CA GLY A 218 6.36 0.07 0.91
C GLY A 218 6.56 -1.38 0.50
N ALA A 219 5.94 -1.82 -0.61
CA ALA A 219 6.09 -3.19 -1.07
C ALA A 219 7.53 -3.51 -1.51
N LEU A 220 8.19 -2.59 -2.23
CA LEU A 220 9.59 -2.73 -2.62
C LEU A 220 10.51 -2.73 -1.40
N HIS A 221 10.29 -1.84 -0.47
CA HIS A 221 11.04 -1.69 0.77
C HIS A 221 10.95 -2.95 1.64
N TYR A 222 9.72 -3.38 1.92
CA TYR A 222 9.46 -4.52 2.80
C TYR A 222 9.90 -5.86 2.17
N MET A 223 9.85 -5.98 0.85
CA MET A 223 10.46 -7.10 0.12
C MET A 223 11.97 -7.20 0.37
N ILE A 224 12.67 -6.07 0.43
CA ILE A 224 14.10 -6.02 0.74
C ILE A 224 14.33 -6.50 2.18
N HIS A 225 13.62 -5.93 3.16
CA HIS A 225 13.76 -6.32 4.56
C HIS A 225 13.43 -7.79 4.81
N ALA A 226 12.40 -8.32 4.16
CA ALA A 226 11.99 -9.72 4.33
C ALA A 226 13.01 -10.72 3.79
N ASN A 227 13.93 -10.27 2.92
CA ASN A 227 14.94 -11.12 2.26
C ASN A 227 16.39 -10.63 2.52
N ASP A 228 16.61 -9.85 3.56
CA ASP A 228 17.94 -9.34 3.94
C ASP A 228 18.78 -10.43 4.62
N ASP A 229 19.02 -11.50 3.87
CA ASP A 229 19.84 -12.64 4.27
C ASP A 229 20.51 -13.25 3.02
N PRO A 230 21.78 -13.72 3.09
CA PRO A 230 22.49 -14.29 1.94
C PRO A 230 21.77 -15.45 1.23
N GLU A 231 20.92 -16.22 1.93
CA GLU A 231 20.16 -17.34 1.38
C GLU A 231 18.97 -16.83 0.53
N TYR A 232 18.36 -15.70 0.94
CA TYR A 232 17.10 -15.19 0.35
C TYR A 232 17.30 -13.95 -0.51
N ALA A 233 18.41 -13.23 -0.41
CA ALA A 233 18.67 -11.95 -1.07
C ALA A 233 18.40 -11.95 -2.59
N GLN A 234 18.63 -13.09 -3.26
CA GLN A 234 18.38 -13.21 -4.70
C GLN A 234 16.90 -12.95 -5.06
N ILE A 235 15.97 -13.24 -4.16
CA ILE A 235 14.52 -13.04 -4.35
C ILE A 235 14.21 -11.54 -4.44
N ALA A 236 14.86 -10.72 -3.61
CA ALA A 236 14.61 -9.28 -3.54
C ALA A 236 15.47 -8.44 -4.52
N LEU A 237 16.37 -9.04 -5.31
CA LEU A 237 17.28 -8.27 -6.17
C LEU A 237 16.53 -7.34 -7.14
N THR A 238 15.42 -7.80 -7.72
CA THR A 238 14.62 -6.96 -8.63
C THR A 238 13.95 -5.80 -7.90
N ALA A 239 13.48 -5.99 -6.68
CA ALA A 239 12.92 -4.91 -5.85
C ALA A 239 14.01 -3.91 -5.46
N ALA A 240 15.20 -4.40 -5.05
CA ALA A 240 16.35 -3.57 -4.75
C ALA A 240 16.80 -2.71 -5.94
N ASP A 241 16.90 -3.29 -7.14
CA ASP A 241 17.29 -2.56 -8.36
C ASP A 241 16.26 -1.49 -8.77
N LYS A 242 15.00 -1.61 -8.34
CA LYS A 242 13.92 -0.66 -8.67
C LYS A 242 13.75 0.43 -7.63
N TYR A 243 13.88 0.11 -6.33
CA TYR A 243 13.41 0.96 -5.24
C TYR A 243 14.05 2.35 -5.24
N ALA A 244 15.36 2.43 -5.41
CA ALA A 244 16.10 3.71 -5.52
C ALA A 244 15.62 4.62 -6.66
N ASN A 245 15.05 4.05 -7.73
CA ASN A 245 14.50 4.81 -8.86
C ASN A 245 13.01 5.17 -8.64
N VAL A 246 12.31 4.45 -7.79
CA VAL A 246 10.90 4.71 -7.44
C VAL A 246 10.80 5.84 -6.43
N ALA A 247 11.67 5.86 -5.42
CA ALA A 247 11.69 6.87 -4.37
C ALA A 247 13.08 7.56 -4.25
N PRO A 248 13.57 8.25 -5.30
CA PRO A 248 14.89 8.86 -5.30
C PRO A 248 15.03 10.05 -4.34
N ASP A 249 13.91 10.61 -3.87
CA ASP A 249 13.90 11.72 -2.92
C ASP A 249 13.91 11.23 -1.44
N ALA A 250 13.81 9.91 -1.21
CA ALA A 250 13.93 9.30 0.11
C ALA A 250 15.34 8.75 0.33
N SER A 251 16.06 9.32 1.28
CA SER A 251 17.45 8.94 1.57
C SER A 251 17.56 7.47 1.99
N HIS A 252 16.59 6.98 2.76
CA HIS A 252 16.52 5.60 3.17
C HIS A 252 16.21 4.64 1.99
N ALA A 253 15.35 5.04 1.06
CA ALA A 253 15.07 4.26 -0.15
C ALA A 253 16.32 4.08 -1.03
N LEU A 254 17.20 5.07 -1.06
CA LEU A 254 18.49 4.98 -1.75
C LEU A 254 19.49 4.07 -1.03
N HIS A 255 19.39 3.94 0.30
CA HIS A 255 20.23 3.06 1.12
C HIS A 255 19.80 1.59 1.01
N MET A 256 18.50 1.31 1.04
CA MET A 256 17.94 -0.04 1.18
C MET A 256 18.45 -1.09 0.18
N PRO A 257 18.65 -0.76 -1.11
CA PRO A 257 19.23 -1.73 -2.05
C PRO A 257 20.58 -2.28 -1.60
N SER A 258 21.36 -1.52 -0.81
CA SER A 258 22.68 -1.94 -0.34
C SER A 258 22.64 -3.19 0.54
N HIS A 259 21.54 -3.45 1.26
CA HIS A 259 21.34 -4.66 2.04
C HIS A 259 21.43 -5.92 1.16
N ILE A 260 20.67 -5.93 0.09
CA ILE A 260 20.66 -7.04 -0.88
C ILE A 260 22.00 -7.13 -1.61
N TYR A 261 22.58 -5.99 -2.00
CA TYR A 261 23.88 -5.97 -2.69
C TYR A 261 25.00 -6.49 -1.81
N VAL A 262 25.02 -6.20 -0.50
CA VAL A 262 26.00 -6.77 0.45
C VAL A 262 25.85 -8.29 0.51
N ALA A 263 24.63 -8.79 0.69
CA ALA A 263 24.34 -10.21 0.78
C ALA A 263 24.74 -10.98 -0.50
N LEU A 264 24.68 -10.32 -1.66
CA LEU A 264 25.07 -10.90 -2.96
C LEU A 264 26.51 -10.59 -3.38
N GLY A 265 27.30 -9.87 -2.58
CA GLY A 265 28.70 -9.51 -2.87
C GLY A 265 28.86 -8.46 -4.00
N MET A 266 27.83 -7.65 -4.28
CA MET A 266 27.79 -6.63 -5.34
C MET A 266 28.40 -5.29 -4.86
N TRP A 267 29.65 -5.28 -4.44
CA TRP A 267 30.30 -4.20 -3.70
C TRP A 267 30.26 -2.84 -4.38
N ASP A 268 30.40 -2.76 -5.71
CA ASP A 268 30.30 -1.49 -6.45
C ASP A 268 28.91 -0.86 -6.31
N LYS A 269 27.85 -1.68 -6.32
CA LYS A 269 26.48 -1.22 -6.09
C LYS A 269 26.24 -0.80 -4.64
N VAL A 270 26.84 -1.50 -3.66
CA VAL A 270 26.80 -1.09 -2.25
C VAL A 270 27.34 0.32 -2.07
N VAL A 271 28.52 0.59 -2.64
CA VAL A 271 29.17 1.92 -2.53
C VAL A 271 28.32 2.99 -3.20
N SER A 272 27.86 2.75 -4.43
CA SER A 272 27.07 3.75 -5.18
C SER A 272 25.73 4.06 -4.50
N SER A 273 25.03 3.03 -3.98
CA SER A 273 23.78 3.18 -3.25
C SER A 273 23.93 4.05 -1.99
N ASN A 274 24.96 3.78 -1.19
CA ASN A 274 25.20 4.54 0.03
C ASN A 274 25.72 5.96 -0.21
N ILE A 275 26.48 6.19 -1.28
CA ILE A 275 26.88 7.56 -1.69
C ILE A 275 25.61 8.36 -2.08
N ALA A 276 24.72 7.78 -2.88
CA ALA A 276 23.47 8.44 -3.27
C ALA A 276 22.60 8.77 -2.04
N SER A 277 22.44 7.81 -1.13
CA SER A 277 21.71 8.00 0.14
C SER A 277 22.29 9.15 0.97
N TYR A 278 23.62 9.16 1.15
CA TYR A 278 24.29 10.23 1.90
C TYR A 278 24.08 11.61 1.25
N GLN A 279 24.15 11.68 -0.09
CA GLN A 279 23.92 12.95 -0.80
C GLN A 279 22.48 13.44 -0.65
N ALA A 280 21.50 12.55 -0.64
CA ALA A 280 20.09 12.90 -0.46
C ALA A 280 19.75 13.30 1.00
N SER A 281 20.59 12.92 1.96
CA SER A 281 20.39 13.26 3.38
C SER A 281 20.98 14.63 3.78
N LEU A 282 21.65 15.35 2.87
CA LEU A 282 22.25 16.67 3.11
C LEU A 282 21.29 17.82 2.80
#